data_ef28d690a0b502d441c1ad066a7221bd
#
_entry.id   ef28d690a0b502d441c1ad066a7221bd
#
_cell.length_a   1.000
_cell.length_b   1.000
_cell.length_c   1.000
_cell.angle_alpha   90.00
_cell.angle_beta   90.00
_cell.angle_gamma   90.00
#
_symmetry.space_group_name_H-M   'P 1'
#
loop_
_entity.id
_entity.type
_entity.pdbx_description
1 polymer ?
#
loop_
_entity_poly.entity_id
_entity_poly.type
_entity_poly.pdbx_seq_one_letter_code
_entity_poly.pdbx_strand_id
1 'polypeptide(L)'
;LGPDFHHVIYPVNYKGDLNFIAILKYQLSDKEQENYSLFNDNSFIEKILKKIPLESKELFEDLKELKMFPVFISVNFYESQNNNIHLIGDAFFAYPPSFAQGASQSIEGAYELFKSIENNTENNFFKNRVKKTKMVNLRSKINQFAFHLSDPLTIFFRNIFLKKLVKNKKFLETYLGRIYKN
;
A
#
# COMPACT_ATOMS: atom_id res chain seq x y z
N LEU A 1 -14.43 1.65 -3.38
CA LEU A 1 -13.61 2.53 -4.19
C LEU A 1 -14.36 3.84 -4.43
N GLY A 2 -13.73 4.98 -4.26
CA GLY A 2 -14.36 6.28 -4.44
C GLY A 2 -13.34 7.38 -4.74
N PRO A 3 -13.84 8.63 -4.99
CA PRO A 3 -12.97 9.78 -5.20
C PRO A 3 -12.02 9.96 -4.01
N ASP A 4 -10.72 9.93 -4.28
CA ASP A 4 -9.65 10.13 -3.29
C ASP A 4 -9.68 9.17 -2.07
N PHE A 5 -10.38 8.03 -2.20
CA PHE A 5 -10.56 7.11 -1.09
C PHE A 5 -10.85 5.67 -1.57
N HIS A 6 -10.34 4.68 -0.85
CA HIS A 6 -10.77 3.29 -0.94
C HIS A 6 -10.70 2.60 0.41
N HIS A 7 -11.52 1.57 0.59
CA HIS A 7 -11.52 0.74 1.77
C HIS A 7 -11.44 -0.74 1.41
N VAL A 8 -10.97 -1.52 2.35
CA VAL A 8 -10.89 -2.98 2.28
C VAL A 8 -11.45 -3.55 3.57
N ILE A 9 -12.31 -4.56 3.45
CA ILE A 9 -12.89 -5.29 4.59
C ILE A 9 -12.57 -6.76 4.37
N TYR A 10 -12.02 -7.42 5.40
CA TYR A 10 -11.72 -8.84 5.34
C TYR A 10 -11.79 -9.50 6.72
N PRO A 11 -12.14 -10.81 6.80
CA PRO A 11 -12.15 -11.53 8.06
C PRO A 11 -10.73 -11.75 8.58
N VAL A 12 -10.54 -11.56 9.89
CA VAL A 12 -9.23 -11.76 10.57
C VAL A 12 -9.15 -13.07 11.34
N ASN A 13 -10.28 -13.72 11.59
CA ASN A 13 -10.33 -15.00 12.27
C ASN A 13 -11.59 -15.81 11.90
N TYR A 14 -11.66 -17.04 12.39
CA TYR A 14 -12.82 -17.93 12.17
C TYR A 14 -14.06 -17.55 13.00
N LYS A 15 -13.96 -16.58 13.91
CA LYS A 15 -15.09 -16.09 14.74
C LYS A 15 -15.94 -15.04 14.02
N GLY A 16 -15.51 -14.63 12.82
CA GLY A 16 -16.21 -13.64 12.02
C GLY A 16 -15.82 -12.19 12.30
N ASP A 17 -14.77 -11.96 13.09
CA ASP A 17 -14.25 -10.60 13.26
C ASP A 17 -13.70 -10.07 11.93
N LEU A 18 -14.05 -8.83 11.63
CA LEU A 18 -13.66 -8.17 10.39
C LEU A 18 -12.62 -7.08 10.68
N ASN A 19 -11.61 -7.02 9.85
CA ASN A 19 -10.73 -5.87 9.78
C ASN A 19 -11.21 -4.89 8.72
N PHE A 20 -11.28 -3.63 9.08
CA PHE A 20 -11.62 -2.53 8.19
C PHE A 20 -10.41 -1.60 8.04
N ILE A 21 -9.99 -1.37 6.82
CA ILE A 21 -8.91 -0.42 6.49
C ILE A 21 -9.44 0.54 5.44
N ALA A 22 -9.35 1.84 5.70
CA ALA A 22 -9.64 2.88 4.72
C ALA A 22 -8.36 3.68 4.42
N ILE A 23 -8.10 3.92 3.15
CA ILE A 23 -6.98 4.73 2.68
C ILE A 23 -7.57 5.96 1.99
N LEU A 24 -7.25 7.12 2.56
CA LEU A 24 -7.73 8.42 2.08
C LEU A 24 -6.56 9.23 1.53
N LYS A 25 -6.79 9.90 0.42
CA LYS A 25 -5.88 10.91 -0.08
C LYS A 25 -6.16 12.23 0.64
N TYR A 26 -5.24 12.60 1.50
CA TYR A 26 -5.27 13.87 2.23
C TYR A 26 -3.88 14.48 2.21
N GLN A 27 -3.80 15.73 1.78
CA GLN A 27 -2.53 16.46 1.79
C GLN A 27 -2.37 17.12 3.16
N LEU A 28 -1.45 16.60 3.94
CA LEU A 28 -1.06 17.19 5.21
C LEU A 28 -0.28 18.49 4.96
N SER A 29 -0.57 19.53 5.73
CA SER A 29 0.29 20.70 5.83
C SER A 29 1.59 20.36 6.57
N ASP A 30 2.62 21.17 6.42
CA ASP A 30 3.91 20.93 7.10
C ASP A 30 3.74 20.80 8.62
N LYS A 31 2.89 21.64 9.23
CA LYS A 31 2.55 21.57 10.66
C LYS A 31 1.85 20.27 11.06
N GLU A 32 0.95 19.76 10.19
CA GLU A 32 0.26 18.49 10.44
C GLU A 32 1.21 17.31 10.27
N GLN A 33 2.19 17.37 9.36
CA GLN A 33 3.19 16.32 9.17
C GLN A 33 4.12 16.17 10.37
N GLU A 34 4.46 17.27 11.05
CA GLU A 34 5.35 17.27 12.21
C GLU A 34 4.64 16.88 13.51
N ASN A 35 3.31 16.95 13.54
CA ASN A 35 2.52 16.71 14.75
C ASN A 35 1.83 15.33 14.75
N TYR A 36 2.54 14.31 15.16
CA TYR A 36 2.03 12.94 15.23
C TYR A 36 0.85 12.76 16.20
N SER A 37 0.68 13.64 17.19
CA SER A 37 -0.44 13.55 18.14
C SER A 37 -1.80 13.81 17.50
N LEU A 38 -1.84 14.54 16.37
CA LEU A 38 -3.07 14.81 15.62
C LEU A 38 -3.77 13.51 15.14
N PHE A 39 -3.00 12.47 14.84
CA PHE A 39 -3.58 11.22 14.35
C PHE A 39 -4.32 10.41 15.44
N ASN A 40 -4.20 10.82 16.70
CA ASN A 40 -4.99 10.31 17.83
C ASN A 40 -6.05 11.31 18.31
N ASP A 41 -6.16 12.48 17.69
CA ASP A 41 -7.13 13.51 18.05
C ASP A 41 -8.46 13.26 17.31
N ASN A 42 -9.52 12.98 18.07
CA ASN A 42 -10.84 12.70 17.53
C ASN A 42 -11.36 13.84 16.65
N SER A 43 -11.09 15.10 17.01
CA SER A 43 -11.54 16.25 16.22
C SER A 43 -10.86 16.32 14.83
N PHE A 44 -9.60 15.95 14.79
CA PHE A 44 -8.85 15.85 13.53
C PHE A 44 -9.34 14.66 12.68
N ILE A 45 -9.56 13.50 13.30
CA ILE A 45 -10.13 12.31 12.66
C ILE A 45 -11.50 12.64 12.05
N GLU A 46 -12.39 13.25 12.80
CA GLU A 46 -13.71 13.69 12.32
C GLU A 46 -13.62 14.70 11.17
N LYS A 47 -12.70 15.66 11.24
CA LYS A 47 -12.43 16.62 10.14
C LYS A 47 -12.09 15.91 8.85
N ILE A 48 -11.27 14.87 8.92
CA ILE A 48 -10.87 14.09 7.74
C ILE A 48 -12.01 13.20 7.26
N LEU A 49 -12.74 12.54 8.15
CA LEU A 49 -13.87 11.69 7.82
C LEU A 49 -15.02 12.47 7.15
N LYS A 50 -15.19 13.75 7.46
CA LYS A 50 -16.16 14.62 6.78
C LYS A 50 -15.89 14.79 5.28
N LYS A 51 -14.66 14.52 4.81
CA LYS A 51 -14.30 14.56 3.39
C LYS A 51 -14.69 13.30 2.60
N ILE A 52 -15.05 12.23 3.31
CA ILE A 52 -15.51 10.99 2.71
C ILE A 52 -16.91 11.21 2.13
N PRO A 53 -17.23 10.67 0.93
CA PRO A 53 -18.55 10.74 0.35
C PRO A 53 -19.63 10.21 1.30
N LEU A 54 -20.79 10.88 1.33
CA LEU A 54 -21.92 10.55 2.20
C LEU A 54 -22.35 9.08 2.11
N GLU A 55 -22.35 8.53 0.90
CA GLU A 55 -22.66 7.11 0.62
C GLU A 55 -21.76 6.11 1.34
N SER A 56 -20.58 6.56 1.74
CA SER A 56 -19.61 5.73 2.47
C SER A 56 -19.60 6.01 3.98
N LYS A 57 -20.30 7.05 4.44
CA LYS A 57 -20.30 7.41 5.88
C LYS A 57 -20.97 6.36 6.74
N GLU A 58 -22.04 5.75 6.29
CA GLU A 58 -22.74 4.66 6.99
C GLU A 58 -21.78 3.53 7.40
N LEU A 59 -20.73 3.27 6.59
CA LEU A 59 -19.70 2.28 6.91
C LEU A 59 -18.84 2.65 8.12
N PHE A 60 -18.79 3.94 8.49
CA PHE A 60 -17.97 4.44 9.59
C PHE A 60 -18.77 4.68 10.88
N GLU A 61 -20.11 4.79 10.79
CA GLU A 61 -20.96 5.09 11.95
C GLU A 61 -20.96 3.96 12.98
N ASP A 62 -20.82 2.72 12.52
CA ASP A 62 -20.76 1.53 13.38
C ASP A 62 -19.35 1.17 13.85
N LEU A 63 -18.31 1.88 13.37
CA LEU A 63 -16.93 1.59 13.74
C LEU A 63 -16.56 2.26 15.07
N LYS A 64 -16.19 1.44 16.02
CA LYS A 64 -15.66 1.88 17.31
C LYS A 64 -14.14 2.03 17.23
N GLU A 65 -13.59 3.03 17.89
CA GLU A 65 -12.13 3.19 18.10
C GLU A 65 -11.33 3.26 16.79
N LEU A 66 -11.72 4.14 15.87
CA LEU A 66 -10.93 4.40 14.67
C LEU A 66 -9.56 4.96 15.04
N LYS A 67 -8.53 4.33 14.49
CA LYS A 67 -7.15 4.82 14.57
C LYS A 67 -6.72 5.34 13.21
N MET A 68 -6.08 6.50 13.20
CA MET A 68 -5.54 7.09 11.98
C MET A 68 -4.02 7.04 11.98
N PHE A 69 -3.44 6.78 10.83
CA PHE A 69 -1.99 6.73 10.64
C PHE A 69 -1.61 7.49 9.38
N PRO A 70 -0.58 8.33 9.41
CA PRO A 70 -0.01 8.89 8.19
C PRO A 70 0.68 7.77 7.40
N VAL A 71 0.53 7.81 6.08
CA VAL A 71 1.22 6.87 5.19
C VAL A 71 2.43 7.56 4.59
N PHE A 72 3.61 7.09 4.93
CA PHE A 72 4.87 7.51 4.32
C PHE A 72 5.22 6.56 3.18
N ILE A 73 5.62 7.12 2.05
CA ILE A 73 6.06 6.35 0.87
C ILE A 73 7.45 6.81 0.45
N SER A 74 8.28 5.86 0.03
CA SER A 74 9.60 6.18 -0.48
C SER A 74 9.53 6.78 -1.88
N VAL A 75 10.35 7.81 -2.12
CA VAL A 75 10.53 8.44 -3.43
C VAL A 75 11.77 7.89 -4.12
N ASN A 76 12.86 7.73 -3.36
CA ASN A 76 14.17 7.32 -3.83
C ASN A 76 14.63 6.03 -3.13
N PHE A 77 15.56 5.33 -3.76
CA PHE A 77 16.31 4.24 -3.14
C PHE A 77 17.54 4.80 -2.43
N TYR A 78 17.83 4.23 -1.28
CA TYR A 78 19.05 4.52 -0.54
C TYR A 78 19.88 3.24 -0.40
N GLU A 79 21.14 3.31 -0.83
CA GLU A 79 22.13 2.26 -0.64
C GLU A 79 23.13 2.71 0.42
N SER A 80 23.37 1.88 1.42
CA SER A 80 24.38 2.19 2.42
C SER A 80 25.78 2.22 1.81
N GLN A 81 26.56 3.21 2.17
CA GLN A 81 28.00 3.26 1.80
C GLN A 81 28.84 2.22 2.59
N ASN A 82 28.29 1.70 3.67
CA ASN A 82 28.93 0.63 4.44
C ASN A 82 28.40 -0.73 3.94
N ASN A 83 29.28 -1.52 3.35
CA ASN A 83 28.96 -2.82 2.77
C ASN A 83 28.41 -3.85 3.78
N ASN A 84 28.56 -3.59 5.08
CA ASN A 84 28.05 -4.47 6.14
C ASN A 84 26.63 -4.07 6.61
N ILE A 85 26.04 -3.02 6.03
CA ILE A 85 24.70 -2.53 6.38
C ILE A 85 23.77 -2.68 5.18
N HIS A 86 22.79 -3.55 5.33
CA HIS A 86 21.76 -3.77 4.32
C HIS A 86 20.38 -3.35 4.86
N LEU A 87 19.65 -2.53 4.09
CA LEU A 87 18.27 -2.16 4.42
C LEU A 87 17.30 -3.19 3.85
N ILE A 88 16.25 -3.50 4.61
CA ILE A 88 15.15 -4.37 4.19
C ILE A 88 13.80 -3.76 4.58
N GLY A 89 12.72 -4.28 4.02
CA GLY A 89 11.36 -3.82 4.31
C GLY A 89 11.15 -2.34 3.96
N ASP A 90 10.39 -1.63 4.80
CA ASP A 90 10.08 -0.22 4.60
C ASP A 90 11.32 0.68 4.72
N ALA A 91 12.34 0.26 5.46
CA ALA A 91 13.64 0.95 5.49
C ALA A 91 14.34 0.92 4.12
N PHE A 92 14.17 -0.16 3.34
CA PHE A 92 14.64 -0.23 1.97
C PHE A 92 13.74 0.56 1.02
N PHE A 93 12.41 0.34 1.10
CA PHE A 93 11.43 1.05 0.30
C PHE A 93 10.01 0.86 0.83
N ALA A 94 9.37 1.94 1.28
CA ALA A 94 7.98 1.96 1.69
C ALA A 94 7.05 2.19 0.49
N TYR A 95 6.13 1.26 0.26
CA TYR A 95 5.20 1.28 -0.88
C TYR A 95 3.90 2.00 -0.54
N PRO A 96 3.19 2.57 -1.56
CA PRO A 96 1.78 2.87 -1.41
C PRO A 96 0.99 1.60 -1.02
N PRO A 97 0.05 1.67 -0.05
CA PRO A 97 -0.63 0.49 0.49
C PRO A 97 -1.62 -0.18 -0.48
N SER A 98 -1.92 0.47 -1.60
CA SER A 98 -2.95 0.06 -2.57
C SER A 98 -2.71 -1.29 -3.28
N PHE A 99 -1.59 -1.94 -3.02
CA PHE A 99 -1.28 -3.27 -3.55
C PHE A 99 -1.04 -4.31 -2.46
N ALA A 100 -1.14 -3.92 -1.18
CA ALA A 100 -0.98 -4.78 0.00
C ALA A 100 0.33 -5.61 -0.02
N GLN A 101 1.43 -5.06 -0.55
CA GLN A 101 2.69 -5.80 -0.74
C GLN A 101 3.76 -5.51 0.32
N GLY A 102 3.57 -4.52 1.21
CA GLY A 102 4.61 -4.12 2.16
C GLY A 102 5.18 -5.30 2.96
N ALA A 103 4.35 -6.02 3.69
CA ALA A 103 4.77 -7.17 4.51
C ALA A 103 5.40 -8.29 3.68
N SER A 104 4.77 -8.68 2.55
CA SER A 104 5.29 -9.73 1.66
C SER A 104 6.66 -9.38 1.12
N GLN A 105 6.86 -8.12 0.72
CA GLN A 105 8.13 -7.65 0.18
C GLN A 105 9.20 -7.51 1.26
N SER A 106 8.82 -7.25 2.51
CA SER A 106 9.75 -7.25 3.65
C SER A 106 10.28 -8.66 3.95
N ILE A 107 9.39 -9.66 4.00
CA ILE A 107 9.73 -11.07 4.22
C ILE A 107 10.61 -11.60 3.08
N GLU A 108 10.22 -11.32 1.84
CA GLU A 108 10.97 -11.75 0.68
C GLU A 108 12.35 -11.08 0.61
N GLY A 109 12.44 -9.78 0.91
CA GLY A 109 13.72 -9.06 0.96
C GLY A 109 14.66 -9.61 2.02
N ALA A 110 14.14 -9.98 3.20
CA ALA A 110 14.94 -10.64 4.24
C ALA A 110 15.46 -12.00 3.77
N TYR A 111 14.63 -12.80 3.10
CA TYR A 111 15.05 -14.09 2.55
C TYR A 111 16.07 -13.95 1.42
N GLU A 112 15.88 -12.99 0.49
CA GLU A 112 16.84 -12.71 -0.57
C GLU A 112 18.20 -12.25 -0.02
N LEU A 113 18.20 -11.41 1.03
CA LEU A 113 19.43 -11.00 1.70
C LEU A 113 20.13 -12.18 2.35
N PHE A 114 19.39 -13.00 3.10
CA PHE A 114 19.93 -14.21 3.70
C PHE A 114 20.60 -15.13 2.65
N LYS A 115 19.92 -15.38 1.54
CA LYS A 115 20.47 -16.20 0.44
C LYS A 115 21.68 -15.55 -0.24
N SER A 116 21.72 -14.23 -0.37
CA SER A 116 22.89 -13.55 -0.94
C SER A 116 24.11 -13.63 -0.04
N ILE A 117 23.93 -13.56 1.28
CA ILE A 117 25.01 -13.75 2.24
C ILE A 117 25.52 -15.20 2.21
N GLU A 118 24.61 -16.19 2.23
CA GLU A 118 24.95 -17.61 2.16
C GLU A 118 25.79 -17.96 0.92
N ASN A 119 25.52 -17.28 -0.20
CA ASN A 119 26.22 -17.50 -1.47
C ASN A 119 27.36 -16.50 -1.75
N ASN A 120 27.72 -15.64 -0.82
CA ASN A 120 28.71 -14.56 -0.99
C ASN A 120 28.41 -13.63 -2.18
N THR A 121 27.13 -13.26 -2.36
CA THR A 121 26.65 -12.41 -3.46
C THR A 121 25.91 -11.17 -2.95
N GLU A 122 26.11 -10.80 -1.69
CA GLU A 122 25.44 -9.67 -1.02
C GLU A 122 25.65 -8.34 -1.75
N ASN A 123 26.77 -8.18 -2.43
CA ASN A 123 27.05 -7.00 -3.28
C ASN A 123 26.04 -6.83 -4.44
N ASN A 124 25.32 -7.90 -4.83
CA ASN A 124 24.30 -7.85 -5.86
C ASN A 124 22.88 -7.64 -5.28
N PHE A 125 22.72 -7.79 -3.96
CA PHE A 125 21.41 -7.71 -3.30
C PHE A 125 20.68 -6.41 -3.63
N PHE A 126 21.33 -5.26 -3.42
CA PHE A 126 20.72 -3.95 -3.67
C PHE A 126 20.21 -3.84 -5.11
N LYS A 127 21.04 -4.13 -6.09
CA LYS A 127 20.69 -4.03 -7.53
C LYS A 127 19.50 -4.94 -7.90
N ASN A 128 19.50 -6.17 -7.43
CA ASN A 128 18.43 -7.13 -7.69
C ASN A 128 17.13 -6.69 -7.02
N ARG A 129 17.21 -6.25 -5.77
CA ARG A 129 16.06 -5.80 -4.99
C ARG A 129 15.42 -4.54 -5.58
N VAL A 130 16.23 -3.56 -6.03
CA VAL A 130 15.74 -2.35 -6.72
C VAL A 130 14.89 -2.70 -7.93
N LYS A 131 15.32 -3.65 -8.76
CA LYS A 131 14.58 -4.06 -9.97
C LYS A 131 13.17 -4.55 -9.63
N LYS A 132 13.06 -5.42 -8.62
CA LYS A 132 11.77 -5.98 -8.17
C LYS A 132 10.90 -4.91 -7.51
N THR A 133 11.49 -4.10 -6.64
CA THR A 133 10.82 -3.00 -5.94
C THR A 133 10.23 -1.98 -6.91
N LYS A 134 10.93 -1.62 -7.98
CA LYS A 134 10.40 -0.73 -9.03
C LYS A 134 9.12 -1.29 -9.65
N MET A 135 9.07 -2.58 -9.93
CA MET A 135 7.87 -3.24 -10.49
C MET A 135 6.71 -3.22 -9.51
N VAL A 136 6.95 -3.55 -8.23
CA VAL A 136 5.92 -3.55 -7.18
C VAL A 136 5.40 -2.13 -6.96
N ASN A 137 6.29 -1.14 -6.86
CA ASN A 137 5.93 0.27 -6.67
C ASN A 137 5.08 0.81 -7.84
N LEU A 138 5.46 0.47 -9.09
CA LEU A 138 4.67 0.86 -10.26
C LEU A 138 3.23 0.31 -10.17
N ARG A 139 3.07 -0.95 -9.80
CA ARG A 139 1.74 -1.58 -9.64
C ARG A 139 0.96 -0.97 -8.49
N SER A 140 1.61 -0.68 -7.37
CA SER A 140 0.98 0.01 -6.24
C SER A 140 0.46 1.39 -6.65
N LYS A 141 1.25 2.16 -7.41
CA LYS A 141 0.84 3.47 -7.94
C LYS A 141 -0.31 3.37 -8.94
N ILE A 142 -0.27 2.38 -9.85
CA ILE A 142 -1.37 2.14 -10.81
C ILE A 142 -2.66 1.80 -10.07
N ASN A 143 -2.59 0.92 -9.08
CA ASN A 143 -3.76 0.57 -8.27
C ASN A 143 -4.29 1.80 -7.51
N GLN A 144 -3.42 2.57 -6.86
CA GLN A 144 -3.80 3.78 -6.15
C GLN A 144 -4.52 4.78 -7.07
N PHE A 145 -3.96 5.02 -8.25
CA PHE A 145 -4.57 5.88 -9.26
C PHE A 145 -5.95 5.35 -9.68
N ALA A 146 -6.04 4.06 -10.04
CA ALA A 146 -7.28 3.46 -10.49
C ALA A 146 -8.36 3.43 -9.39
N PHE A 147 -7.98 3.22 -8.13
CA PHE A 147 -8.92 3.15 -7.02
C PHE A 147 -9.48 4.53 -6.63
N HIS A 148 -8.75 5.60 -6.90
CA HIS A 148 -9.09 6.96 -6.52
C HIS A 148 -9.64 7.82 -7.68
N LEU A 149 -10.03 7.21 -8.80
CA LEU A 149 -10.67 7.92 -9.90
C LEU A 149 -11.99 8.56 -9.44
N SER A 150 -12.20 9.82 -9.83
CA SER A 150 -13.35 10.65 -9.44
C SER A 150 -14.28 11.00 -10.59
N ASP A 151 -13.79 10.98 -11.84
CA ASP A 151 -14.59 11.30 -13.01
C ASP A 151 -15.53 10.13 -13.38
N PRO A 152 -16.85 10.37 -13.59
CA PRO A 152 -17.82 9.32 -13.86
C PRO A 152 -17.50 8.44 -15.07
N LEU A 153 -16.95 9.04 -16.15
CA LEU A 153 -16.60 8.30 -17.35
C LEU A 153 -15.43 7.35 -17.12
N THR A 154 -14.39 7.82 -16.45
CA THR A 154 -13.22 7.00 -16.10
C THR A 154 -13.57 5.92 -15.10
N ILE A 155 -14.45 6.18 -14.13
CA ILE A 155 -15.00 5.17 -13.21
C ILE A 155 -15.75 4.08 -13.96
N PHE A 156 -16.60 4.44 -14.94
CA PHE A 156 -17.33 3.48 -15.75
C PHE A 156 -16.36 2.53 -16.48
N PHE A 157 -15.36 3.07 -17.17
CA PHE A 157 -14.35 2.24 -17.85
C PHE A 157 -13.54 1.41 -16.88
N ARG A 158 -13.07 1.98 -15.77
CA ARG A 158 -12.38 1.23 -14.72
C ARG A 158 -13.19 0.00 -14.27
N ASN A 159 -14.48 0.18 -13.99
CA ASN A 159 -15.34 -0.89 -13.49
C ASN A 159 -15.50 -2.02 -14.53
N ILE A 160 -15.64 -1.67 -15.81
CA ILE A 160 -15.68 -2.67 -16.90
C ILE A 160 -14.36 -3.43 -16.98
N PHE A 161 -13.22 -2.70 -16.95
CA PHE A 161 -11.89 -3.31 -17.00
C PHE A 161 -11.65 -4.22 -15.82
N LEU A 162 -11.92 -3.80 -14.59
CA LEU A 162 -11.76 -4.62 -13.40
C LEU A 162 -12.60 -5.90 -13.48
N LYS A 163 -13.88 -5.81 -13.88
CA LYS A 163 -14.75 -6.99 -14.04
C LYS A 163 -14.20 -8.01 -15.04
N LYS A 164 -13.52 -7.54 -16.10
CA LYS A 164 -12.89 -8.42 -17.10
C LYS A 164 -11.57 -8.98 -16.61
N LEU A 165 -10.73 -8.14 -16.00
CA LEU A 165 -9.38 -8.50 -15.57
C LEU A 165 -9.37 -9.53 -14.43
N VAL A 166 -10.26 -9.39 -13.44
CA VAL A 166 -10.34 -10.35 -12.33
C VAL A 166 -10.82 -11.76 -12.75
N LYS A 167 -11.45 -11.88 -13.92
CA LYS A 167 -11.87 -13.16 -14.50
C LYS A 167 -10.80 -13.78 -15.41
N ASN A 168 -9.77 -13.01 -15.77
CA ASN A 168 -8.72 -13.46 -16.69
C ASN A 168 -7.57 -14.08 -15.91
N LYS A 169 -7.51 -15.43 -15.85
CA LYS A 169 -6.45 -16.18 -15.15
C LYS A 169 -5.04 -15.77 -15.63
N LYS A 170 -4.82 -15.64 -16.94
CA LYS A 170 -3.52 -15.26 -17.50
C LYS A 170 -3.09 -13.87 -17.05
N PHE A 171 -4.03 -12.92 -16.96
CA PHE A 171 -3.75 -11.60 -16.42
C PHE A 171 -3.35 -11.70 -14.94
N LEU A 172 -4.12 -12.41 -14.12
CA LEU A 172 -3.83 -12.56 -12.69
C LEU A 172 -2.47 -13.24 -12.46
N GLU A 173 -2.17 -14.30 -13.18
CA GLU A 173 -0.86 -14.97 -13.13
C GLU A 173 0.29 -14.04 -13.55
N THR A 174 0.07 -13.19 -14.55
CA THR A 174 1.10 -12.25 -15.01
C THR A 174 1.21 -11.05 -14.08
N TYR A 175 0.09 -10.51 -13.61
CA TYR A 175 0.06 -9.31 -12.79
C TYR A 175 0.45 -9.59 -11.34
N LEU A 176 -0.04 -10.67 -10.75
CA LEU A 176 0.28 -11.08 -9.38
C LEU A 176 1.47 -12.04 -9.36
N GLY A 177 1.47 -13.05 -10.23
CA GLY A 177 2.44 -14.13 -10.20
C GLY A 177 3.88 -13.69 -10.46
N ARG A 178 4.11 -12.65 -11.30
CA ARG A 178 5.46 -12.10 -11.53
C ARG A 178 6.10 -11.45 -10.31
N ILE A 179 5.32 -11.17 -9.27
CA ILE A 179 5.85 -10.63 -8.02
C ILE A 179 6.56 -11.74 -7.23
N TYR A 180 6.06 -12.96 -7.34
CA TYR A 180 6.52 -14.12 -6.58
C TYR A 180 7.40 -15.08 -7.39
N LYS A 181 7.59 -14.81 -8.69
CA LYS A 181 8.51 -15.58 -9.53
C LYS A 181 9.83 -14.82 -9.61
N ASN A 182 10.90 -15.50 -9.21
CA ASN A 182 12.28 -15.07 -9.42
C ASN A 182 12.66 -15.23 -10.87
#